data_9d2f8827d54fe03c6bd28c510a678e11
#
_entry.id   9d2f8827d54fe03c6bd28c510a678e11
#
_cell.length_a   1.000
_cell.length_b   1.000
_cell.length_c   1.000
_cell.angle_alpha   90.00
_cell.angle_beta   90.00
_cell.angle_gamma   90.00
#
_symmetry.space_group_name_H-M   'P 1'
#
loop_
_entity.id
_entity.type
_entity.pdbx_description
1 polymer ?
#
loop_
_entity_poly.entity_id
_entity_poly.type
_entity_poly.pdbx_seq_one_letter_code
_entity_poly.pdbx_strand_id
1 'polypeptide(L)'
;MGKKGLKKQFVPMFYENPSKEQVILTLGLNPSLTTEFKSELNARGLELELFEKASTAEQNKKITDTINYQKELKYGDDSIQYFNLQKRFFEDIGVDMEKNVFHYDLYQNRETNSKNVIKDLKNDKDLTTELIRQLKEVIVLVNPKLILVFNASVSKILKDSDVFFDNIHLELDPEKGCYYYYETPLVLANQLSGGATSIVYRDILVWLTKRILKKTK
;
A
#
# COMPACT_ATOMS: atom_id res chain seq x y z
N MET A 1 20.74 19.45 12.28
CA MET A 1 19.93 18.26 12.00
C MET A 1 19.39 18.43 10.59
N GLY A 2 19.94 17.69 9.61
CA GLY A 2 19.53 17.80 8.22
C GLY A 2 18.09 17.31 8.05
N LYS A 3 17.27 18.09 7.37
CA LYS A 3 15.94 17.67 6.95
C LYS A 3 16.09 16.36 6.15
N LYS A 4 15.58 15.24 6.68
CA LYS A 4 15.32 14.01 5.92
C LYS A 4 14.14 14.28 4.99
N GLY A 5 14.30 15.27 4.08
CA GLY A 5 13.31 15.46 3.03
C GLY A 5 13.40 14.30 2.06
N LEU A 6 12.30 13.91 1.49
CA LEU A 6 12.28 13.11 0.27
C LEU A 6 13.27 13.78 -0.70
N LYS A 7 14.33 13.07 -1.05
CA LYS A 7 15.21 13.56 -2.10
C LYS A 7 14.36 13.72 -3.36
N LYS A 8 14.47 14.84 -4.07
CA LYS A 8 13.68 15.22 -5.26
C LYS A 8 13.64 14.19 -6.41
N GLN A 9 14.15 12.98 -6.19
CA GLN A 9 14.36 11.94 -7.20
C GLN A 9 13.87 10.56 -6.76
N PHE A 10 12.98 10.52 -5.75
CA PHE A 10 12.45 9.26 -5.26
C PHE A 10 11.53 8.63 -6.33
N VAL A 11 11.90 7.46 -6.82
CA VAL A 11 11.04 6.66 -7.68
C VAL A 11 10.14 5.83 -6.77
N PRO A 12 8.80 5.95 -6.88
CA PRO A 12 7.90 5.13 -6.08
C PRO A 12 8.23 3.65 -6.24
N MET A 13 8.32 2.95 -5.12
CA MET A 13 8.60 1.53 -5.12
C MET A 13 7.30 0.77 -5.34
N PHE A 14 7.20 0.13 -6.49
CA PHE A 14 6.11 -0.78 -6.80
C PHE A 14 6.59 -2.22 -6.61
N TYR A 15 5.72 -3.06 -6.02
CA TYR A 15 5.95 -4.51 -5.97
C TYR A 15 5.79 -5.15 -7.35
N GLU A 16 5.09 -4.47 -8.25
CA GLU A 16 4.77 -4.92 -9.59
C GLU A 16 4.47 -3.74 -10.52
N ASN A 17 4.51 -3.98 -11.82
CA ASN A 17 4.07 -2.98 -12.80
C ASN A 17 2.54 -2.93 -12.82
N PRO A 18 1.92 -1.74 -12.81
CA PRO A 18 0.48 -1.61 -12.97
C PRO A 18 -0.01 -2.27 -14.26
N SER A 19 -1.11 -3.00 -14.18
CA SER A 19 -1.76 -3.63 -15.33
C SER A 19 -3.26 -3.35 -15.33
N LYS A 20 -3.88 -3.45 -16.51
CA LYS A 20 -5.34 -3.25 -16.64
C LYS A 20 -6.17 -4.34 -15.97
N GLU A 21 -5.56 -5.47 -15.61
CA GLU A 21 -6.21 -6.55 -14.87
C GLU A 21 -6.32 -6.27 -13.37
N GLN A 22 -5.51 -5.33 -12.88
CA GLN A 22 -5.50 -4.93 -11.49
C GLN A 22 -6.65 -3.96 -11.21
N VAL A 23 -7.73 -4.50 -10.69
CA VAL A 23 -8.98 -3.78 -10.43
C VAL A 23 -9.15 -3.36 -8.97
N ILE A 24 -8.25 -3.80 -8.09
CA ILE A 24 -8.23 -3.46 -6.66
C ILE A 24 -6.89 -2.84 -6.32
N LEU A 25 -6.93 -1.67 -5.69
CA LEU A 25 -5.76 -1.03 -5.09
C LEU A 25 -5.77 -1.30 -3.58
N THR A 26 -4.69 -1.89 -3.06
CA THR A 26 -4.48 -1.98 -1.61
C THR A 26 -3.45 -0.98 -1.15
N LEU A 27 -3.69 -0.35 0.03
CA LEU A 27 -2.78 0.63 0.59
C LEU A 27 -2.17 0.14 1.89
N GLY A 28 -0.83 0.15 1.95
CA GLY A 28 -0.02 -0.05 3.15
C GLY A 28 0.53 1.28 3.69
N LEU A 29 1.17 1.23 4.87
CA LEU A 29 1.82 2.41 5.46
C LEU A 29 3.19 2.64 4.86
N ASN A 30 4.06 1.62 4.94
CA ASN A 30 5.42 1.67 4.43
C ASN A 30 5.97 0.25 4.21
N PRO A 31 6.92 0.09 3.29
CA PRO A 31 7.64 -1.17 3.15
C PRO A 31 8.42 -1.46 4.42
N SER A 32 8.19 -2.63 5.02
CA SER A 32 8.89 -3.02 6.24
C SER A 32 10.36 -3.26 5.96
N LEU A 33 11.19 -2.90 6.93
CA LEU A 33 12.62 -3.17 6.95
C LEU A 33 12.96 -3.92 8.25
N THR A 34 12.65 -5.22 8.29
CA THR A 34 13.09 -6.05 9.42
C THR A 34 14.60 -6.34 9.34
N THR A 35 15.18 -6.75 10.46
CA THR A 35 16.60 -7.15 10.50
C THR A 35 16.87 -8.32 9.56
N GLU A 36 15.94 -9.28 9.51
CA GLU A 36 15.98 -10.46 8.64
C GLU A 36 15.96 -10.03 7.17
N PHE A 37 15.02 -9.14 6.80
CA PHE A 37 14.92 -8.63 5.43
C PHE A 37 16.19 -7.88 5.00
N LYS A 38 16.75 -7.07 5.90
CA LYS A 38 18.00 -6.37 5.64
C LYS A 38 19.17 -7.32 5.45
N SER A 39 19.26 -8.37 6.28
CA SER A 39 20.28 -9.41 6.16
C SER A 39 20.16 -10.14 4.82
N GLU A 40 18.95 -10.48 4.41
CA GLU A 40 18.68 -11.17 3.15
C GLU A 40 19.00 -10.30 1.93
N LEU A 41 18.67 -9.02 1.94
CA LEU A 41 19.07 -8.08 0.88
C LEU A 41 20.59 -8.00 0.74
N ASN A 42 21.28 -7.92 1.87
CA ASN A 42 22.76 -7.90 1.88
C ASN A 42 23.35 -9.22 1.34
N ALA A 43 22.79 -10.36 1.73
CA ALA A 43 23.24 -11.67 1.27
C ALA A 43 23.05 -11.86 -0.25
N ARG A 44 22.01 -11.24 -0.81
CA ARG A 44 21.73 -11.23 -2.26
C ARG A 44 22.47 -10.11 -3.02
N GLY A 45 23.30 -9.32 -2.35
CA GLY A 45 23.98 -8.16 -2.96
C GLY A 45 23.03 -7.05 -3.41
N LEU A 46 21.82 -7.00 -2.82
CA LEU A 46 20.81 -5.98 -3.07
C LEU A 46 20.96 -4.86 -2.06
N GLU A 47 20.95 -3.61 -2.52
CA GLU A 47 21.13 -2.45 -1.65
C GLU A 47 19.79 -1.76 -1.38
N LEU A 48 19.61 -1.30 -0.13
CA LEU A 48 18.43 -0.57 0.29
C LEU A 48 18.28 0.82 -0.35
N GLU A 49 19.40 1.41 -0.76
CA GLU A 49 19.47 2.81 -1.22
C GLU A 49 19.34 2.97 -2.74
N LEU A 50 19.14 1.89 -3.47
CA LEU A 50 19.15 1.87 -4.94
C LEU A 50 17.92 2.46 -5.62
N PHE A 51 16.99 3.00 -4.86
CA PHE A 51 15.83 3.70 -5.43
C PHE A 51 16.15 5.14 -5.87
N GLU A 52 17.37 5.61 -5.68
CA GLU A 52 17.88 6.82 -6.32
C GLU A 52 18.31 6.47 -7.74
N LYS A 53 17.92 7.30 -8.73
CA LYS A 53 18.17 7.16 -10.17
C LYS A 53 19.30 6.20 -10.54
N ALA A 54 18.91 5.06 -11.07
CA ALA A 54 19.87 4.18 -11.72
C ALA A 54 20.46 4.90 -12.93
N SER A 55 21.75 5.15 -12.89
CA SER A 55 22.50 5.76 -13.99
C SER A 55 23.28 4.74 -14.80
N THR A 56 23.36 3.49 -14.32
CA THR A 56 24.13 2.42 -14.99
C THR A 56 23.27 1.17 -15.19
N ALA A 57 23.67 0.33 -16.15
CA ALA A 57 23.03 -0.97 -16.41
C ALA A 57 23.05 -1.88 -15.18
N GLU A 58 24.13 -1.83 -14.37
CA GLU A 58 24.27 -2.60 -13.15
C GLU A 58 23.26 -2.14 -12.07
N GLN A 59 23.08 -0.83 -11.91
CA GLN A 59 22.08 -0.29 -10.99
C GLN A 59 20.66 -0.66 -11.42
N ASN A 60 20.36 -0.59 -12.72
CA ASN A 60 19.06 -1.02 -13.25
C ASN A 60 18.79 -2.50 -12.97
N LYS A 61 19.82 -3.37 -13.15
CA LYS A 61 19.71 -4.79 -12.82
C LYS A 61 19.40 -5.00 -11.34
N LYS A 62 20.15 -4.34 -10.43
CA LYS A 62 19.94 -4.45 -8.98
C LYS A 62 18.55 -3.98 -8.57
N ILE A 63 18.01 -2.92 -9.18
CA ILE A 63 16.62 -2.48 -8.96
C ILE A 63 15.63 -3.58 -9.37
N THR A 64 15.81 -4.15 -10.56
CA THR A 64 14.96 -5.22 -11.07
C THR A 64 15.00 -6.44 -10.15
N ASP A 65 16.19 -6.85 -9.73
CA ASP A 65 16.39 -7.98 -8.82
C ASP A 65 15.74 -7.72 -7.45
N THR A 66 15.81 -6.47 -6.95
CA THR A 66 15.13 -6.07 -5.70
C THR A 66 13.61 -6.10 -5.84
N ILE A 67 13.06 -5.64 -6.96
CA ILE A 67 11.62 -5.72 -7.23
C ILE A 67 11.17 -7.17 -7.33
N ASN A 68 11.92 -8.02 -8.01
CA ASN A 68 11.62 -9.45 -8.11
C ASN A 68 11.62 -10.14 -6.74
N TYR A 69 12.62 -9.84 -5.92
CA TYR A 69 12.65 -10.34 -4.55
C TYR A 69 11.46 -9.87 -3.70
N GLN A 70 11.03 -8.63 -3.86
CA GLN A 70 9.82 -8.14 -3.18
C GLN A 70 8.55 -8.84 -3.67
N LYS A 71 8.49 -9.19 -4.95
CA LYS A 71 7.43 -10.02 -5.51
C LYS A 71 7.39 -11.41 -4.86
N GLU A 72 8.55 -12.05 -4.69
CA GLU A 72 8.68 -13.32 -3.97
C GLU A 72 8.13 -13.20 -2.54
N LEU A 73 8.46 -12.12 -1.82
CA LEU A 73 7.95 -11.87 -0.47
C LEU A 73 6.44 -11.60 -0.41
N LYS A 74 5.87 -11.11 -1.49
CA LYS A 74 4.43 -10.84 -1.58
C LYS A 74 3.64 -12.11 -1.94
N TYR A 75 4.12 -12.88 -2.89
CA TYR A 75 3.38 -13.97 -3.51
C TYR A 75 3.99 -15.36 -3.29
N GLY A 76 5.27 -15.45 -2.93
CA GLY A 76 5.99 -16.71 -2.74
C GLY A 76 5.53 -17.51 -1.52
N ASP A 77 6.04 -18.73 -1.41
CA ASP A 77 5.72 -19.66 -0.32
C ASP A 77 6.17 -19.11 1.04
N ASP A 78 7.31 -18.39 1.07
CA ASP A 78 7.85 -17.71 2.25
C ASP A 78 7.33 -16.27 2.42
N SER A 79 6.15 -15.99 1.87
CA SER A 79 5.58 -14.65 1.93
C SER A 79 5.40 -14.16 3.36
N ILE A 80 5.65 -12.86 3.58
CA ILE A 80 5.54 -12.27 4.92
C ILE A 80 4.09 -12.30 5.42
N GLN A 81 3.90 -12.45 6.73
CA GLN A 81 2.60 -12.59 7.37
C GLN A 81 1.58 -11.53 6.92
N TYR A 82 2.01 -10.31 6.67
CA TYR A 82 1.15 -9.23 6.19
C TYR A 82 0.48 -9.57 4.85
N PHE A 83 1.23 -10.07 3.88
CA PHE A 83 0.70 -10.45 2.58
C PHE A 83 -0.05 -11.79 2.61
N ASN A 84 0.38 -12.73 3.47
CA ASN A 84 -0.35 -13.97 3.68
C ASN A 84 -1.80 -13.74 4.14
N LEU A 85 -2.01 -12.79 5.04
CA LEU A 85 -3.35 -12.44 5.49
C LEU A 85 -4.17 -11.77 4.39
N GLN A 86 -3.55 -10.95 3.56
CA GLN A 86 -4.22 -10.38 2.38
C GLN A 86 -4.55 -11.46 1.36
N LYS A 87 -3.62 -12.39 1.06
CA LYS A 87 -3.85 -13.51 0.15
C LYS A 87 -5.10 -14.30 0.57
N ARG A 88 -5.16 -14.72 1.83
CA ARG A 88 -6.35 -15.42 2.37
C ARG A 88 -7.63 -14.60 2.26
N PHE A 89 -7.56 -13.29 2.50
CA PHE A 89 -8.72 -12.41 2.34
C PHE A 89 -9.19 -12.38 0.88
N PHE A 90 -8.27 -12.26 -0.09
CA PHE A 90 -8.59 -12.23 -1.51
C PHE A 90 -9.11 -13.59 -2.01
N GLU A 91 -8.55 -14.69 -1.52
CA GLU A 91 -9.09 -16.05 -1.75
C GLU A 91 -10.55 -16.16 -1.28
N ASP A 92 -10.86 -15.67 -0.07
CA ASP A 92 -12.23 -15.69 0.48
C ASP A 92 -13.21 -14.89 -0.38
N ILE A 93 -12.78 -13.83 -1.03
CA ILE A 93 -13.64 -13.05 -1.94
C ILE A 93 -13.63 -13.54 -3.38
N GLY A 94 -12.83 -14.55 -3.70
CA GLY A 94 -12.72 -15.14 -5.04
C GLY A 94 -11.93 -14.25 -6.02
N VAL A 95 -10.93 -13.51 -5.51
CA VAL A 95 -10.05 -12.61 -6.29
C VAL A 95 -8.65 -13.20 -6.33
N ASP A 96 -8.06 -13.28 -7.50
CA ASP A 96 -6.65 -13.61 -7.69
C ASP A 96 -5.80 -12.39 -7.31
N MET A 97 -5.11 -12.48 -6.16
CA MET A 97 -4.33 -11.37 -5.65
C MET A 97 -3.19 -10.97 -6.59
N GLU A 98 -2.53 -11.92 -7.24
CA GLU A 98 -1.40 -11.64 -8.12
C GLU A 98 -1.85 -10.90 -9.39
N LYS A 99 -3.00 -11.28 -9.95
CA LYS A 99 -3.50 -10.68 -11.20
C LYS A 99 -4.30 -9.41 -10.98
N ASN A 100 -5.12 -9.38 -9.93
CA ASN A 100 -6.17 -8.38 -9.80
C ASN A 100 -5.92 -7.31 -8.75
N VAL A 101 -4.83 -7.44 -7.96
CA VAL A 101 -4.55 -6.53 -6.85
C VAL A 101 -3.23 -5.82 -7.04
N PHE A 102 -3.27 -4.49 -7.07
CA PHE A 102 -2.08 -3.65 -7.00
C PHE A 102 -1.86 -3.18 -5.57
N HIS A 103 -0.66 -3.34 -5.03
CA HIS A 103 -0.30 -2.87 -3.69
C HIS A 103 0.61 -1.65 -3.75
N TYR A 104 0.27 -0.62 -2.97
CA TYR A 104 1.06 0.59 -2.85
C TYR A 104 1.20 0.99 -1.37
N ASP A 105 2.41 1.33 -0.96
CA ASP A 105 2.68 1.87 0.36
C ASP A 105 2.70 3.41 0.32
N LEU A 106 1.97 4.04 1.23
CA LEU A 106 1.86 5.51 1.27
C LEU A 106 3.20 6.18 1.53
N TYR A 107 3.97 5.64 2.49
CA TYR A 107 5.31 6.15 2.82
C TYR A 107 6.36 5.26 2.16
N GLN A 108 7.01 5.77 1.14
CA GLN A 108 7.89 4.96 0.27
C GLN A 108 9.25 4.64 0.88
N ASN A 109 9.64 5.30 1.97
CA ASN A 109 10.89 4.98 2.65
C ASN A 109 10.74 3.72 3.50
N ARG A 110 11.76 2.86 3.46
CA ARG A 110 11.83 1.70 4.32
C ARG A 110 12.12 2.12 5.75
N GLU A 111 11.23 1.79 6.66
CA GLU A 111 11.36 2.07 8.09
C GLU A 111 10.84 0.87 8.88
N THR A 112 11.62 0.42 9.84
CA THR A 112 11.27 -0.72 10.70
C THR A 112 10.19 -0.36 11.71
N ASN A 113 10.19 0.89 12.18
CA ASN A 113 9.30 1.35 13.22
C ASN A 113 8.20 2.27 12.66
N SER A 114 7.00 1.75 12.54
CA SER A 114 5.83 2.49 12.05
C SER A 114 5.52 3.77 12.87
N LYS A 115 5.93 3.83 14.16
CA LYS A 115 5.76 5.05 14.98
C LYS A 115 6.62 6.20 14.45
N ASN A 116 7.82 5.90 13.93
CA ASN A 116 8.67 6.91 13.31
C ASN A 116 8.04 7.45 12.04
N VAL A 117 7.51 6.57 11.20
CA VAL A 117 6.77 6.95 9.97
C VAL A 117 5.61 7.89 10.32
N ILE A 118 4.77 7.49 11.28
CA ILE A 118 3.62 8.30 11.69
C ILE A 118 4.05 9.65 12.25
N LYS A 119 5.17 9.68 13.01
CA LYS A 119 5.73 10.91 13.54
C LYS A 119 6.22 11.84 12.43
N ASP A 120 6.93 11.30 11.44
CA ASP A 120 7.41 12.06 10.30
C ASP A 120 6.24 12.66 9.49
N LEU A 121 5.25 11.84 9.19
CA LEU A 121 4.04 12.28 8.47
C LEU A 121 3.23 13.35 9.21
N LYS A 122 3.20 13.31 10.55
CA LYS A 122 2.52 14.35 11.35
C LYS A 122 3.29 15.65 11.44
N ASN A 123 4.62 15.58 11.45
CA ASN A 123 5.49 16.72 11.67
C ASN A 123 5.91 17.42 10.37
N ASP A 124 5.79 16.74 9.24
CA ASP A 124 6.16 17.25 7.92
C ASP A 124 4.94 17.23 6.99
N LYS A 125 4.21 18.36 6.98
CA LYS A 125 3.02 18.52 6.15
C LYS A 125 3.35 18.53 4.65
N ASP A 126 4.50 19.06 4.29
CA ASP A 126 4.93 19.12 2.89
C ASP A 126 5.22 17.71 2.38
N LEU A 127 5.89 16.88 3.19
CA LEU A 127 6.10 15.47 2.91
C LEU A 127 4.77 14.74 2.73
N THR A 128 3.85 14.91 3.67
CA THR A 128 2.54 14.24 3.61
C THR A 128 1.74 14.66 2.39
N THR A 129 1.75 15.95 2.05
CA THR A 129 1.09 16.47 0.85
C THR A 129 1.68 15.85 -0.42
N GLU A 130 2.99 15.75 -0.52
CA GLU A 130 3.66 15.15 -1.68
C GLU A 130 3.35 13.65 -1.81
N LEU A 131 3.36 12.89 -0.72
CA LEU A 131 3.02 11.47 -0.74
C LEU A 131 1.56 11.23 -1.14
N ILE A 132 0.66 12.09 -0.70
CA ILE A 132 -0.75 12.03 -1.10
C ILE A 132 -0.90 12.38 -2.58
N ARG A 133 -0.16 13.37 -3.09
CA ARG A 133 -0.15 13.70 -4.52
C ARG A 133 0.32 12.49 -5.35
N GLN A 134 1.39 11.83 -4.93
CA GLN A 134 1.86 10.60 -5.58
C GLN A 134 0.83 9.48 -5.53
N LEU A 135 0.16 9.29 -4.39
CA LEU A 135 -0.94 8.32 -4.29
C LEU A 135 -2.07 8.62 -5.28
N LYS A 136 -2.46 9.89 -5.46
CA LYS A 136 -3.46 10.27 -6.47
C LYS A 136 -3.02 9.90 -7.88
N GLU A 137 -1.75 10.12 -8.24
CA GLU A 137 -1.20 9.70 -9.52
C GLU A 137 -1.25 8.17 -9.71
N VAL A 138 -0.95 7.41 -8.65
CA VAL A 138 -1.07 5.95 -8.67
C VAL A 138 -2.52 5.51 -8.86
N ILE A 139 -3.47 6.15 -8.20
CA ILE A 139 -4.90 5.85 -8.38
C ILE A 139 -5.33 6.09 -9.82
N VAL A 140 -4.90 7.20 -10.44
CA VAL A 140 -5.18 7.48 -11.85
C VAL A 140 -4.54 6.44 -12.77
N LEU A 141 -3.30 6.04 -12.49
CA LEU A 141 -2.56 5.06 -13.29
C LEU A 141 -3.18 3.67 -13.23
N VAL A 142 -3.55 3.20 -12.03
CA VAL A 142 -4.15 1.89 -11.79
C VAL A 142 -5.62 1.87 -12.21
N ASN A 143 -6.31 3.00 -12.05
CA ASN A 143 -7.75 3.15 -12.29
C ASN A 143 -8.57 2.04 -11.61
N PRO A 144 -8.45 1.86 -10.28
CA PRO A 144 -9.05 0.74 -9.57
C PRO A 144 -10.56 0.88 -9.49
N LYS A 145 -11.27 -0.25 -9.47
CA LYS A 145 -12.71 -0.33 -9.16
C LYS A 145 -13.00 -0.33 -7.66
N LEU A 146 -11.96 -0.52 -6.84
CA LEU A 146 -12.06 -0.56 -5.39
C LEU A 146 -10.70 -0.23 -4.76
N ILE A 147 -10.71 0.62 -3.74
CA ILE A 147 -9.53 0.89 -2.90
C ILE A 147 -9.77 0.27 -1.52
N LEU A 148 -8.84 -0.60 -1.08
CA LEU A 148 -8.87 -1.24 0.23
C LEU A 148 -7.67 -0.79 1.06
N VAL A 149 -7.92 -0.26 2.25
CA VAL A 149 -6.87 0.17 3.16
C VAL A 149 -6.84 -0.76 4.36
N PHE A 150 -5.90 -1.70 4.38
CA PHE A 150 -5.70 -2.65 5.49
C PHE A 150 -4.70 -2.14 6.54
N ASN A 151 -4.70 -0.83 6.80
CA ASN A 151 -3.83 -0.21 7.79
C ASN A 151 -4.53 0.94 8.50
N ALA A 152 -4.72 0.80 9.82
CA ALA A 152 -5.42 1.79 10.63
C ALA A 152 -4.76 3.19 10.60
N SER A 153 -3.43 3.26 10.52
CA SER A 153 -2.71 4.53 10.45
C SER A 153 -2.91 5.22 9.11
N VAL A 154 -2.86 4.47 8.00
CA VAL A 154 -3.16 5.00 6.67
C VAL A 154 -4.62 5.43 6.60
N SER A 155 -5.55 4.61 7.07
CA SER A 155 -6.98 4.95 7.14
C SER A 155 -7.21 6.27 7.87
N LYS A 156 -6.49 6.49 8.98
CA LYS A 156 -6.57 7.75 9.73
C LYS A 156 -5.95 8.91 8.96
N ILE A 157 -4.74 8.73 8.40
CA ILE A 157 -4.07 9.78 7.61
C ILE A 157 -4.95 10.23 6.44
N LEU A 158 -5.55 9.30 5.73
CA LEU A 158 -6.43 9.64 4.62
C LEU A 158 -7.69 10.36 5.07
N LYS A 159 -8.31 9.93 6.17
CA LYS A 159 -9.50 10.60 6.74
C LYS A 159 -9.21 12.03 7.20
N ASP A 160 -8.05 12.23 7.83
CA ASP A 160 -7.68 13.52 8.42
C ASP A 160 -7.03 14.46 7.37
N SER A 161 -6.89 14.02 6.11
CA SER A 161 -6.19 14.78 5.06
C SER A 161 -7.14 15.54 4.15
N ASP A 162 -7.16 16.86 4.29
CA ASP A 162 -7.86 17.74 3.36
C ASP A 162 -7.33 17.62 1.92
N VAL A 163 -6.04 17.25 1.77
CA VAL A 163 -5.38 17.13 0.46
C VAL A 163 -5.84 15.89 -0.31
N PHE A 164 -6.11 14.77 0.37
CA PHE A 164 -6.53 13.54 -0.29
C PHE A 164 -7.91 13.68 -0.93
N PHE A 165 -8.81 14.34 -0.25
CA PHE A 165 -10.20 14.50 -0.67
C PHE A 165 -10.50 15.86 -1.29
N ASP A 166 -9.49 16.68 -1.60
CA ASP A 166 -9.68 18.01 -2.21
C ASP A 166 -10.69 18.87 -1.43
N ASN A 167 -10.62 18.83 -0.09
CA ASN A 167 -11.55 19.47 0.86
C ASN A 167 -13.00 18.93 0.79
N ILE A 168 -13.23 17.79 0.15
CA ILE A 168 -14.53 17.13 0.18
C ILE A 168 -14.62 16.33 1.48
N HIS A 169 -15.64 16.58 2.28
CA HIS A 169 -15.92 15.78 3.47
C HIS A 169 -16.21 14.33 3.06
N LEU A 170 -15.45 13.41 3.66
CA LEU A 170 -15.71 11.99 3.54
C LEU A 170 -17.02 11.64 4.23
N GLU A 171 -18.05 11.42 3.46
CA GLU A 171 -19.27 10.83 3.97
C GLU A 171 -19.22 9.31 3.79
N LEU A 172 -19.47 8.61 4.88
CA LEU A 172 -19.70 7.18 4.84
C LEU A 172 -21.06 6.94 4.16
N ASP A 173 -21.07 6.21 3.06
CA ASP A 173 -22.33 5.72 2.51
C ASP A 173 -22.89 4.64 3.47
N PRO A 174 -23.96 4.93 4.24
CA PRO A 174 -24.45 4.02 5.26
C PRO A 174 -25.09 2.76 4.65
N GLU A 175 -25.58 2.85 3.43
CA GLU A 175 -26.17 1.70 2.73
C GLU A 175 -25.10 0.77 2.19
N LYS A 176 -23.97 1.31 1.78
CA LYS A 176 -22.88 0.54 1.19
C LYS A 176 -21.78 0.20 2.20
N GLY A 177 -21.67 0.97 3.29
CA GLY A 177 -20.67 0.78 4.34
C GLY A 177 -19.24 1.13 3.89
N CYS A 178 -19.10 1.99 2.89
CA CYS A 178 -17.82 2.44 2.37
C CYS A 178 -17.83 3.95 2.11
N TYR A 179 -16.65 4.52 1.98
CA TYR A 179 -16.43 5.88 1.49
C TYR A 179 -16.26 5.86 -0.03
N TYR A 180 -16.16 7.01 -0.64
CA TYR A 180 -15.83 7.16 -2.04
C TYR A 180 -14.65 8.09 -2.23
N TYR A 181 -13.75 7.70 -3.11
CA TYR A 181 -12.77 8.59 -3.72
C TYR A 181 -13.23 8.87 -5.15
N TYR A 182 -13.87 10.03 -5.36
CA TYR A 182 -14.69 10.30 -6.53
C TYR A 182 -15.75 9.20 -6.72
N GLU A 183 -15.70 8.45 -7.81
CA GLU A 183 -16.63 7.34 -8.09
C GLU A 183 -16.13 5.98 -7.59
N THR A 184 -14.87 5.91 -7.13
CA THR A 184 -14.24 4.66 -6.69
C THR A 184 -14.57 4.38 -5.23
N PRO A 185 -15.20 3.23 -4.90
CA PRO A 185 -15.42 2.82 -3.52
C PRO A 185 -14.09 2.70 -2.76
N LEU A 186 -14.08 3.22 -1.54
CA LEU A 186 -12.94 3.24 -0.64
C LEU A 186 -13.32 2.62 0.71
N VAL A 187 -12.72 1.48 1.05
CA VAL A 187 -12.90 0.82 2.34
C VAL A 187 -11.70 1.10 3.23
N LEU A 188 -11.94 1.86 4.30
CA LEU A 188 -10.94 2.19 5.31
C LEU A 188 -11.04 1.21 6.47
N ALA A 189 -10.22 0.18 6.44
CA ALA A 189 -10.22 -0.91 7.41
C ALA A 189 -9.05 -0.78 8.40
N ASN A 190 -9.11 -1.60 9.46
CA ASN A 190 -7.98 -1.85 10.35
C ASN A 190 -7.07 -2.93 9.76
N GLN A 191 -5.93 -3.18 10.42
CA GLN A 191 -5.06 -4.29 10.01
C GLN A 191 -5.81 -5.62 10.02
N LEU A 192 -5.54 -6.46 9.03
CA LEU A 192 -6.01 -7.86 9.02
C LEU A 192 -5.29 -8.73 10.06
N SER A 193 -4.14 -8.26 10.58
CA SER A 193 -3.34 -8.92 11.61
C SER A 193 -3.52 -8.26 12.97
N GLY A 194 -3.53 -9.08 14.01
CA GLY A 194 -3.58 -8.65 15.40
C GLY A 194 -4.83 -9.13 16.12
N GLY A 195 -4.74 -9.34 17.45
CA GLY A 195 -5.81 -9.88 18.27
C GLY A 195 -7.10 -9.04 18.35
N ALA A 196 -7.11 -7.86 17.74
CA ALA A 196 -8.29 -7.02 17.62
C ALA A 196 -9.11 -7.32 16.36
N THR A 197 -8.55 -8.07 15.40
CA THR A 197 -9.29 -8.45 14.19
C THR A 197 -9.99 -9.77 14.47
N SER A 198 -11.14 -9.68 15.12
CA SER A 198 -11.98 -10.84 15.32
C SER A 198 -12.32 -11.49 13.97
N ILE A 199 -12.53 -12.80 13.96
CA ILE A 199 -13.06 -13.53 12.80
C ILE A 199 -14.28 -12.79 12.24
N VAL A 200 -15.17 -12.32 13.12
CA VAL A 200 -16.36 -11.54 12.79
C VAL A 200 -16.04 -10.28 11.96
N TYR A 201 -14.99 -9.54 12.32
CA TYR A 201 -14.60 -8.34 11.57
C TYR A 201 -14.10 -8.69 10.16
N ARG A 202 -13.32 -9.76 10.03
CA ARG A 202 -12.86 -10.25 8.73
C ARG A 202 -14.04 -10.68 7.85
N ASP A 203 -14.99 -11.42 8.41
CA ASP A 203 -16.19 -11.88 7.69
C ASP A 203 -17.04 -10.70 7.22
N ILE A 204 -17.18 -9.66 8.03
CA ILE A 204 -17.83 -8.41 7.64
C ILE A 204 -17.10 -7.75 6.47
N LEU A 205 -15.78 -7.66 6.51
CA LEU A 205 -14.99 -7.09 5.41
C LEU A 205 -15.11 -7.92 4.12
N VAL A 206 -15.07 -9.24 4.22
CA VAL A 206 -15.27 -10.15 3.09
C VAL A 206 -16.66 -9.92 2.48
N TRP A 207 -17.69 -9.91 3.31
CA TRP A 207 -19.07 -9.66 2.85
C TRP A 207 -19.21 -8.29 2.17
N LEU A 208 -18.72 -7.23 2.81
CA LEU A 208 -18.74 -5.86 2.30
C LEU A 208 -18.04 -5.76 0.93
N THR A 209 -16.83 -6.30 0.85
CA THR A 209 -16.03 -6.26 -0.37
C THR A 209 -16.70 -7.02 -1.52
N LYS A 210 -17.25 -8.20 -1.27
CA LYS A 210 -18.03 -8.95 -2.25
C LYS A 210 -19.25 -8.16 -2.76
N ARG A 211 -19.94 -7.49 -1.84
CA ARG A 211 -21.11 -6.67 -2.17
C ARG A 211 -20.76 -5.49 -3.08
N ILE A 212 -19.64 -4.82 -2.80
CA ILE A 212 -19.13 -3.70 -3.60
C ILE A 212 -18.75 -4.20 -4.99
N LEU A 213 -17.92 -5.24 -5.09
CA LEU A 213 -17.45 -5.78 -6.38
C LEU A 213 -18.58 -6.32 -7.28
N LYS A 214 -19.69 -6.80 -6.71
CA LYS A 214 -20.87 -7.23 -7.49
C LYS A 214 -21.61 -6.06 -8.13
N LYS A 215 -21.59 -4.88 -7.51
CA LYS A 215 -22.28 -3.69 -8.01
C LYS A 215 -21.46 -2.89 -9.04
N THR A 216 -20.15 -3.17 -9.15
CA THR A 216 -19.24 -2.52 -10.10
C THR A 216 -19.02 -3.31 -11.39
N LYS A 217 -19.75 -4.43 -11.55
CA LYS A 217 -19.88 -5.16 -12.82
C LYS A 217 -21.04 -4.59 -13.63
#